data_15f00fda5b5b3b8ec1f903de4666c724
#
_entry.id   15f00fda5b5b3b8ec1f903de4666c724
#
_cell.length_a   1.000
_cell.length_b   1.000
_cell.length_c   1.000
_cell.angle_alpha   90.00
_cell.angle_beta   90.00
_cell.angle_gamma   90.00
#
_symmetry.space_group_name_H-M   'P 1'
#
loop_
_entity.id
_entity.type
_entity.pdbx_description
1 polymer ?
#
loop_
_entity_poly.entity_id
_entity_poly.type
_entity_poly.pdbx_seq_one_letter_code
_entity_poly.pdbx_strand_id
1 'polypeptide(L)'
;MLVKPVLIDTNLLLLYLVGLFSEEAISQSKRLSSYSINDFRLLQKFLDGLPKILITSNIATEISNLIDFNGESLKRFYAIFDAFLQLPQVEEVHLESKLISSRIDFSIYGLTDAGINSLAKKFLILTDDSRLYSYYCGNICTSSDPNNEIINFYHIIQSTW
;
A
#
# COMPACT_ATOMS: atom_id res chain seq x y z
N MET A 1 -13.22 18.41 8.77
CA MET A 1 -13.45 17.02 8.31
C MET A 1 -12.22 16.21 8.67
N LEU A 2 -12.35 15.24 9.58
CA LEU A 2 -11.22 14.38 9.92
C LEU A 2 -10.97 13.44 8.73
N VAL A 3 -9.88 13.68 8.02
CA VAL A 3 -9.44 12.77 6.96
C VAL A 3 -9.00 11.46 7.65
N LYS A 4 -9.61 10.33 7.25
CA LYS A 4 -9.26 9.04 7.84
C LYS A 4 -7.82 8.64 7.50
N PRO A 5 -7.12 7.95 8.42
CA PRO A 5 -5.84 7.34 8.09
C PRO A 5 -5.97 6.35 6.93
N VAL A 6 -4.99 6.34 6.05
CA VAL A 6 -4.95 5.49 4.85
C VAL A 6 -3.89 4.41 5.04
N LEU A 7 -4.30 3.15 4.98
CA LEU A 7 -3.39 2.00 4.89
C LEU A 7 -3.05 1.77 3.42
N ILE A 8 -1.78 1.82 3.08
CA ILE A 8 -1.28 1.59 1.72
C ILE A 8 -0.84 0.15 1.54
N ASP A 9 -1.20 -0.46 0.40
CA ASP A 9 -0.73 -1.81 0.08
C ASP A 9 0.75 -1.84 -0.36
N THR A 10 1.32 -3.06 -0.42
CA THR A 10 2.73 -3.27 -0.71
C THR A 10 3.14 -2.75 -2.10
N ASN A 11 2.36 -3.02 -3.15
CA ASN A 11 2.73 -2.64 -4.51
C ASN A 11 2.78 -1.12 -4.70
N LEU A 12 1.80 -0.42 -4.16
CA LEU A 12 1.77 1.05 -4.23
C LEU A 12 2.85 1.68 -3.36
N LEU A 13 3.13 1.12 -2.18
CA LEU A 13 4.24 1.60 -1.36
C LEU A 13 5.59 1.37 -2.07
N LEU A 14 5.77 0.22 -2.73
CA LEU A 14 6.97 -0.06 -3.51
C LEU A 14 7.11 0.94 -4.67
N LEU A 15 6.03 1.21 -5.41
CA LEU A 15 6.01 2.23 -6.46
C LEU A 15 6.45 3.60 -5.94
N TYR A 16 5.91 4.01 -4.80
CA TYR A 16 6.24 5.28 -4.18
C TYR A 16 7.72 5.37 -3.80
N LEU A 17 8.25 4.36 -3.11
CA LEU A 17 9.64 4.35 -2.64
C LEU A 17 10.65 4.24 -3.79
N VAL A 18 10.37 3.43 -4.81
CA VAL A 18 11.22 3.32 -6.02
C VAL A 18 11.18 4.62 -6.82
N GLY A 19 10.03 5.24 -6.95
CA GLY A 19 9.90 6.54 -7.62
C GLY A 19 10.65 7.66 -6.90
N LEU A 20 10.67 7.66 -5.56
CA LEU A 20 11.51 8.58 -4.78
C LEU A 20 13.01 8.32 -4.96
N PHE A 21 13.39 7.07 -5.16
CA PHE A 21 14.78 6.71 -5.47
C PHE A 21 15.19 7.20 -6.86
N SER A 22 14.42 6.85 -7.90
CA SER A 22 14.57 7.30 -9.29
C SER A 22 13.29 7.00 -10.07
N GLU A 23 12.73 8.00 -10.75
CA GLU A 23 11.56 7.79 -11.61
C GLU A 23 11.85 6.80 -12.76
N GLU A 24 13.08 6.81 -13.29
CA GLU A 24 13.49 5.86 -14.34
C GLU A 24 13.54 4.41 -13.83
N ALA A 25 13.84 4.20 -12.56
CA ALA A 25 13.89 2.87 -11.97
C ALA A 25 12.53 2.16 -11.98
N ILE A 26 11.42 2.90 -12.07
CA ILE A 26 10.06 2.33 -12.17
C ILE A 26 9.97 1.44 -13.42
N SER A 27 10.42 1.95 -14.59
CA SER A 27 10.39 1.21 -15.86
C SER A 27 11.37 0.04 -15.92
N GLN A 28 12.42 0.07 -15.10
CA GLN A 28 13.45 -0.98 -15.04
C GLN A 28 13.06 -2.12 -14.09
N SER A 29 12.16 -1.87 -13.13
CA SER A 29 11.68 -2.87 -12.19
C SER A 29 10.65 -3.77 -12.86
N LYS A 30 10.91 -5.09 -12.86
CA LYS A 30 9.95 -6.08 -13.37
C LYS A 30 8.63 -6.05 -12.59
N ARG A 31 8.71 -5.76 -11.30
CA ARG A 31 7.57 -5.72 -10.40
C ARG A 31 6.66 -4.52 -10.66
N LEU A 32 7.24 -3.43 -11.12
CA LEU A 32 6.55 -2.17 -11.38
C LEU A 32 6.26 -1.92 -12.87
N SER A 33 6.43 -2.93 -13.72
CA SER A 33 6.28 -2.81 -15.18
C SER A 33 4.89 -2.38 -15.65
N SER A 34 3.86 -2.51 -14.82
CA SER A 34 2.49 -2.05 -15.10
C SER A 34 2.26 -0.58 -14.77
N TYR A 35 3.22 0.08 -14.10
CA TYR A 35 3.09 1.48 -13.72
C TYR A 35 3.93 2.39 -14.59
N SER A 36 3.44 3.62 -14.73
CA SER A 36 4.15 4.71 -15.39
C SER A 36 4.72 5.71 -14.36
N ILE A 37 5.59 6.61 -14.82
CA ILE A 37 6.06 7.74 -14.01
C ILE A 37 4.88 8.64 -13.60
N ASN A 38 3.86 8.77 -14.45
CA ASN A 38 2.68 9.55 -14.11
C ASN A 38 1.88 8.93 -12.97
N ASP A 39 1.81 7.59 -12.89
CA ASP A 39 1.18 6.90 -11.77
C ASP A 39 1.91 7.18 -10.46
N PHE A 40 3.24 7.15 -10.48
CA PHE A 40 4.05 7.54 -9.33
C PHE A 40 3.78 8.98 -8.89
N ARG A 41 3.80 9.94 -9.81
CA ARG A 41 3.58 11.35 -9.51
C ARG A 41 2.19 11.61 -8.94
N LEU A 42 1.18 10.91 -9.45
CA LEU A 42 -0.18 10.97 -8.93
C LEU A 42 -0.24 10.39 -7.51
N LEU A 43 0.36 9.22 -7.30
CA LEU A 43 0.45 8.58 -5.99
C LEU A 43 1.18 9.47 -4.98
N GLN A 44 2.32 10.05 -5.38
CA GLN A 44 3.09 10.99 -4.56
C GLN A 44 2.22 12.17 -4.12
N LYS A 45 1.56 12.84 -5.07
CA LYS A 45 0.67 13.96 -4.76
C LYS A 45 -0.46 13.57 -3.81
N PHE A 46 -1.00 12.36 -3.96
CA PHE A 46 -2.04 11.84 -3.07
C PHE A 46 -1.50 11.61 -1.65
N LEU A 47 -0.36 10.91 -1.52
CA LEU A 47 0.24 10.58 -0.23
C LEU A 47 0.74 11.83 0.52
N ASP A 48 1.34 12.79 -0.19
CA ASP A 48 1.82 14.05 0.39
C ASP A 48 0.68 14.90 0.99
N GLY A 49 -0.54 14.71 0.52
CA GLY A 49 -1.74 15.37 1.05
C GLY A 49 -2.38 14.67 2.25
N LEU A 50 -1.91 13.48 2.63
CA LEU A 50 -2.50 12.71 3.73
C LEU A 50 -1.95 13.12 5.09
N PRO A 51 -2.81 13.30 6.11
CA PRO A 51 -2.36 13.58 7.46
C PRO A 51 -1.74 12.35 8.14
N LYS A 52 -2.11 11.14 7.71
CA LYS A 52 -1.61 9.88 8.27
C LYS A 52 -1.63 8.76 7.23
N ILE A 53 -0.48 8.10 7.12
CA ILE A 53 -0.26 6.90 6.29
C ILE A 53 0.00 5.73 7.24
N LEU A 54 -0.70 4.64 7.03
CA LEU A 54 -0.54 3.42 7.81
C LEU A 54 0.15 2.35 6.96
N ILE A 55 1.02 1.59 7.60
CA ILE A 55 1.62 0.37 7.08
C ILE A 55 1.53 -0.73 8.14
N THR A 56 1.79 -1.97 7.75
CA THR A 56 2.02 -3.07 8.69
C THR A 56 3.46 -3.55 8.62
N SER A 57 3.95 -4.23 9.65
CA SER A 57 5.28 -4.86 9.63
C SER A 57 5.43 -5.86 8.48
N ASN A 58 4.35 -6.53 8.09
CA ASN A 58 4.36 -7.45 6.95
C ASN A 58 4.59 -6.70 5.62
N ILE A 59 3.91 -5.56 5.41
CA ILE A 59 4.14 -4.70 4.25
C ILE A 59 5.60 -4.23 4.22
N ALA A 60 6.14 -3.75 5.34
CA ALA A 60 7.53 -3.29 5.42
C ALA A 60 8.52 -4.43 5.10
N THR A 61 8.26 -5.64 5.59
CA THR A 61 9.07 -6.83 5.30
C THR A 61 9.00 -7.19 3.81
N GLU A 62 7.82 -7.17 3.22
CA GLU A 62 7.66 -7.44 1.79
C GLU A 62 8.39 -6.43 0.92
N ILE A 63 8.37 -5.13 1.24
CA ILE A 63 9.18 -4.12 0.55
C ILE A 63 10.65 -4.54 0.51
N SER A 64 11.21 -4.96 1.66
CA SER A 64 12.60 -5.40 1.75
C SER A 64 12.89 -6.64 0.90
N ASN A 65 11.90 -7.53 0.72
CA ASN A 65 12.05 -8.76 -0.06
C ASN A 65 11.81 -8.56 -1.57
N LEU A 66 11.03 -7.54 -1.94
CA LEU A 66 10.63 -7.31 -3.33
C LEU A 66 11.58 -6.40 -4.10
N ILE A 67 12.40 -5.63 -3.38
CA ILE A 67 13.38 -4.74 -4.02
C ILE A 67 14.51 -5.58 -4.65
N ASP A 68 14.80 -5.31 -5.91
CA ASP A 68 15.81 -6.01 -6.72
C ASP A 68 17.08 -5.18 -6.97
N PHE A 69 17.32 -4.16 -6.15
CA PHE A 69 18.55 -3.39 -6.17
C PHE A 69 19.69 -4.13 -5.48
N ASN A 70 20.91 -3.77 -5.80
CA ASN A 70 22.11 -4.29 -5.16
C ASN A 70 23.17 -3.18 -4.94
N GLY A 71 24.20 -3.50 -4.17
CA GLY A 71 25.33 -2.59 -3.93
C GLY A 71 24.91 -1.23 -3.37
N GLU A 72 25.44 -0.15 -3.95
CA GLU A 72 25.15 1.21 -3.50
C GLU A 72 23.70 1.63 -3.76
N SER A 73 23.08 1.15 -4.83
CA SER A 73 21.66 1.41 -5.10
C SER A 73 20.76 0.85 -4.02
N LEU A 74 21.05 -0.35 -3.53
CA LEU A 74 20.29 -0.94 -2.41
C LEU A 74 20.45 -0.13 -1.12
N LYS A 75 21.68 0.31 -0.80
CA LYS A 75 21.92 1.16 0.38
C LYS A 75 21.15 2.48 0.31
N ARG A 76 21.17 3.13 -0.85
CA ARG A 76 20.44 4.38 -1.08
C ARG A 76 18.92 4.17 -0.99
N PHE A 77 18.41 3.07 -1.53
CA PHE A 77 17.00 2.72 -1.39
C PHE A 77 16.61 2.52 0.08
N TYR A 78 17.40 1.76 0.84
CA TYR A 78 17.11 1.58 2.28
C TYR A 78 17.20 2.88 3.09
N ALA A 79 18.06 3.82 2.70
CA ALA A 79 18.09 5.14 3.32
C ALA A 79 16.78 5.93 3.06
N ILE A 80 16.21 5.81 1.85
CA ILE A 80 14.91 6.40 1.52
C ILE A 80 13.79 5.71 2.28
N PHE A 81 13.82 4.38 2.36
CA PHE A 81 12.84 3.61 3.11
C PHE A 81 12.86 3.93 4.60
N ASP A 82 14.05 4.00 5.20
CA ASP A 82 14.21 4.44 6.59
C ASP A 82 13.65 5.85 6.80
N ALA A 83 14.02 6.80 5.94
CA ALA A 83 13.50 8.16 6.02
C ALA A 83 11.95 8.21 5.93
N PHE A 84 11.34 7.38 5.07
CA PHE A 84 9.88 7.25 5.00
C PHE A 84 9.30 6.74 6.32
N LEU A 85 9.88 5.68 6.90
CA LEU A 85 9.42 5.11 8.17
C LEU A 85 9.52 6.09 9.35
N GLN A 86 10.46 7.05 9.29
CA GLN A 86 10.65 8.08 10.31
C GLN A 86 9.72 9.31 10.13
N LEU A 87 8.95 9.39 9.05
CA LEU A 87 8.03 10.52 8.85
C LEU A 87 6.96 10.55 9.94
N PRO A 88 6.65 11.74 10.51
CA PRO A 88 5.64 11.86 11.58
C PRO A 88 4.24 11.39 11.19
N GLN A 89 3.90 11.45 9.89
CA GLN A 89 2.61 10.99 9.36
C GLN A 89 2.56 9.49 9.09
N VAL A 90 3.67 8.77 9.16
CA VAL A 90 3.73 7.32 8.96
C VAL A 90 3.60 6.61 10.30
N GLU A 91 2.66 5.68 10.39
CA GLU A 91 2.40 4.89 11.59
C GLU A 91 2.32 3.40 11.23
N GLU A 92 3.01 2.58 12.01
CA GLU A 92 2.97 1.12 11.86
C GLU A 92 1.85 0.53 12.70
N VAL A 93 0.98 -0.27 12.06
CA VAL A 93 -0.09 -1.02 12.73
C VAL A 93 0.39 -2.45 12.97
N HIS A 94 0.44 -2.84 14.24
CA HIS A 94 0.84 -4.19 14.61
C HIS A 94 -0.33 -5.16 14.51
N LEU A 95 -0.08 -6.29 13.83
CA LEU A 95 -1.02 -7.39 13.66
C LEU A 95 -0.42 -8.67 14.22
N GLU A 96 -1.18 -9.35 15.06
CA GLU A 96 -0.78 -10.65 15.57
C GLU A 96 -1.01 -11.72 14.50
N SER A 97 0.06 -12.31 13.98
CA SER A 97 0.02 -13.31 12.90
C SER A 97 -0.89 -14.49 13.21
N LYS A 98 -0.96 -14.90 14.48
CA LYS A 98 -1.84 -15.98 14.94
C LYS A 98 -3.33 -15.65 14.72
N LEU A 99 -3.73 -14.39 14.93
CA LEU A 99 -5.10 -13.96 14.68
C LEU A 99 -5.38 -13.87 13.17
N ILE A 100 -4.41 -13.39 12.39
CA ILE A 100 -4.56 -13.28 10.94
C ILE A 100 -4.62 -14.66 10.29
N SER A 101 -3.78 -15.61 10.71
CA SER A 101 -3.75 -16.97 10.15
C SER A 101 -5.01 -17.79 10.44
N SER A 102 -5.80 -17.42 11.43
CA SER A 102 -7.08 -18.07 11.72
C SER A 102 -8.24 -17.54 10.85
N ARG A 103 -8.01 -16.52 10.05
CA ARG A 103 -9.04 -15.95 9.15
C ARG A 103 -9.27 -16.85 7.95
N ILE A 104 -10.52 -16.82 7.44
CA ILE A 104 -10.93 -17.62 6.28
C ILE A 104 -10.19 -17.21 5.00
N ASP A 105 -9.85 -15.93 4.88
CA ASP A 105 -9.16 -15.35 3.72
C ASP A 105 -7.64 -15.56 3.73
N PHE A 106 -7.08 -16.04 4.84
CA PHE A 106 -5.64 -16.27 4.97
C PHE A 106 -5.10 -17.29 3.94
N SER A 107 -5.81 -18.41 3.75
CA SER A 107 -5.38 -19.45 2.79
C SER A 107 -5.45 -19.02 1.32
N ILE A 108 -6.19 -17.94 1.03
CA ILE A 108 -6.37 -17.41 -0.33
C ILE A 108 -5.35 -16.30 -0.61
N TYR A 109 -5.15 -15.40 0.33
CA TYR A 109 -4.40 -14.16 0.12
C TYR A 109 -3.05 -14.11 0.84
N GLY A 110 -2.79 -15.02 1.79
CA GLY A 110 -1.58 -15.00 2.61
C GLY A 110 -1.64 -13.98 3.75
N LEU A 111 -0.54 -13.88 4.51
CA LEU A 111 -0.53 -13.15 5.78
C LEU A 111 -0.65 -11.63 5.60
N THR A 112 0.04 -11.06 4.63
CA THR A 112 0.04 -9.61 4.39
C THR A 112 -1.33 -9.11 3.96
N ASP A 113 -1.91 -9.71 2.92
CA ASP A 113 -3.19 -9.29 2.37
C ASP A 113 -4.36 -9.61 3.32
N ALA A 114 -4.34 -10.76 3.98
CA ALA A 114 -5.34 -11.05 5.03
C ALA A 114 -5.24 -10.07 6.21
N GLY A 115 -4.01 -9.62 6.52
CA GLY A 115 -3.78 -8.56 7.49
C GLY A 115 -4.40 -7.23 7.06
N ILE A 116 -4.17 -6.81 5.82
CA ILE A 116 -4.80 -5.61 5.24
C ILE A 116 -6.32 -5.76 5.32
N ASN A 117 -6.86 -6.91 4.89
CA ASN A 117 -8.29 -7.19 4.94
C ASN A 117 -8.87 -7.05 6.35
N SER A 118 -8.15 -7.47 7.38
CA SER A 118 -8.61 -7.37 8.77
C SER A 118 -8.80 -5.92 9.25
N LEU A 119 -8.09 -4.98 8.61
CA LEU A 119 -8.08 -3.55 8.96
C LEU A 119 -9.08 -2.71 8.15
N ALA A 120 -9.65 -3.27 7.09
CA ALA A 120 -10.52 -2.53 6.15
C ALA A 120 -11.77 -1.92 6.79
N LYS A 121 -12.26 -2.48 7.91
CA LYS A 121 -13.37 -1.89 8.65
C LYS A 121 -12.97 -0.68 9.51
N LYS A 122 -11.68 -0.52 9.78
CA LYS A 122 -11.16 0.55 10.66
C LYS A 122 -10.54 1.69 9.89
N PHE A 123 -9.87 1.38 8.77
CA PHE A 123 -9.07 2.33 8.02
C PHE A 123 -9.45 2.32 6.55
N LEU A 124 -9.13 3.41 5.89
CA LEU A 124 -9.19 3.51 4.45
C LEU A 124 -8.06 2.67 3.85
N ILE A 125 -8.36 1.81 2.88
CA ILE A 125 -7.34 1.01 2.19
C ILE A 125 -7.09 1.61 0.82
N LEU A 126 -5.83 1.91 0.51
CA LEU A 126 -5.37 2.29 -0.82
C LEU A 126 -4.69 1.10 -1.48
N THR A 127 -5.31 0.56 -2.50
CA THR A 127 -4.80 -0.61 -3.23
C THR A 127 -5.07 -0.49 -4.74
N ASP A 128 -4.25 -1.17 -5.53
CA ASP A 128 -4.48 -1.42 -6.95
C ASP A 128 -4.80 -2.90 -7.26
N ASP A 129 -4.78 -3.77 -6.24
CA ASP A 129 -5.11 -5.18 -6.42
C ASP A 129 -6.62 -5.36 -6.61
N SER A 130 -7.00 -5.70 -7.85
CA SER A 130 -8.39 -5.92 -8.23
C SER A 130 -9.04 -7.10 -7.49
N ARG A 131 -8.27 -8.08 -7.05
CA ARG A 131 -8.78 -9.23 -6.28
C ARG A 131 -9.13 -8.82 -4.86
N LEU A 132 -8.26 -8.05 -4.21
CA LEU A 132 -8.53 -7.45 -2.91
C LEU A 132 -9.76 -6.53 -2.99
N TYR A 133 -9.80 -5.66 -3.98
CA TYR A 133 -10.91 -4.75 -4.19
C TYR A 133 -12.24 -5.51 -4.39
N SER A 134 -12.25 -6.55 -5.21
CA SER A 134 -13.44 -7.37 -5.47
C SER A 134 -13.90 -8.14 -4.21
N TYR A 135 -12.96 -8.66 -3.43
CA TYR A 135 -13.26 -9.29 -2.15
C TYR A 135 -13.97 -8.33 -1.19
N TYR A 136 -13.49 -7.11 -1.10
CA TYR A 136 -14.12 -6.08 -0.27
C TYR A 136 -15.51 -5.72 -0.76
N CYS A 137 -15.69 -5.48 -2.05
CA CYS A 137 -16.98 -5.15 -2.62
C CYS A 137 -18.01 -6.27 -2.41
N GLY A 138 -17.58 -7.54 -2.48
CA GLY A 138 -18.46 -8.68 -2.27
C GLY A 138 -18.82 -9.01 -0.82
N ASN A 139 -17.90 -8.76 0.12
CA ASN A 139 -18.05 -9.23 1.49
C ASN A 139 -18.21 -8.11 2.54
N ILE A 140 -17.84 -6.88 2.20
CA ILE A 140 -17.82 -5.76 3.16
C ILE A 140 -18.73 -4.62 2.71
N CYS A 141 -18.85 -4.35 1.41
CA CYS A 141 -19.73 -3.30 0.88
C CYS A 141 -21.24 -3.63 0.95
N THR A 142 -21.62 -4.85 1.33
CA THR A 142 -23.01 -5.24 1.56
C THR A 142 -23.58 -4.70 2.87
N SER A 143 -22.76 -4.20 3.77
CA SER A 143 -23.21 -3.43 4.92
C SER A 143 -23.26 -1.95 4.53
N SER A 144 -24.41 -1.34 4.71
CA SER A 144 -24.73 0.08 4.49
C SER A 144 -23.95 1.03 5.43
N ASP A 145 -22.69 0.73 5.72
CA ASP A 145 -21.83 1.58 6.52
C ASP A 145 -21.04 2.51 5.59
N PRO A 146 -21.37 3.83 5.54
CA PRO A 146 -20.67 4.80 4.73
C PRO A 146 -19.19 4.99 5.16
N ASN A 147 -18.75 4.29 6.21
CA ASN A 147 -17.39 4.36 6.71
C ASN A 147 -16.43 3.30 6.11
N ASN A 148 -16.93 2.38 5.30
CA ASN A 148 -16.13 1.36 4.62
C ASN A 148 -15.71 1.83 3.23
N GLU A 149 -14.73 2.69 3.15
CA GLU A 149 -14.20 3.18 1.89
C GLU A 149 -12.88 2.51 1.55
N ILE A 150 -12.88 1.82 0.40
CA ILE A 150 -11.66 1.34 -0.24
C ILE A 150 -11.41 2.23 -1.44
N ILE A 151 -10.23 2.81 -1.48
CA ILE A 151 -9.78 3.58 -2.63
C ILE A 151 -9.04 2.62 -3.56
N ASN A 152 -9.64 2.36 -4.72
CA ASN A 152 -8.90 1.74 -5.80
C ASN A 152 -8.09 2.81 -6.51
N PHE A 153 -6.78 2.63 -6.56
CA PHE A 153 -5.85 3.58 -7.18
C PHE A 153 -6.20 3.87 -8.63
N TYR A 154 -6.66 2.90 -9.39
CA TYR A 154 -7.10 3.10 -10.79
C TYR A 154 -8.33 4.01 -10.91
N HIS A 155 -9.22 4.05 -9.91
CA HIS A 155 -10.33 5.00 -9.91
C HIS A 155 -9.83 6.45 -9.71
N ILE A 156 -8.75 6.66 -8.95
CA ILE A 156 -8.12 7.97 -8.83
C ILE A 156 -7.54 8.39 -10.18
N ILE A 157 -6.85 7.49 -10.88
CA ILE A 157 -6.30 7.77 -12.22
C ILE A 157 -7.40 8.14 -13.20
N GLN A 158 -8.51 7.41 -13.22
CA GLN A 158 -9.63 7.66 -14.15
C GLN A 158 -10.38 8.98 -13.85
N SER A 159 -10.39 9.44 -12.60
CA SER A 159 -11.08 10.68 -12.22
C SER A 159 -10.25 11.95 -12.45
N THR A 160 -8.97 11.81 -12.80
CA THR A 160 -8.04 12.93 -13.02
C THR A 160 -7.78 13.21 -14.51
N TRP A 161 -8.39 12.47 -15.42
CA TRP A 161 -8.42 12.70 -16.87
C TRP A 161 -9.86 13.11 -17.29
#